data_27f79610db7e7536c956aea63b1bbce7
#
_entry.id   27f79610db7e7536c956aea63b1bbce7
#
_cell.length_a   1.000
_cell.length_b   1.000
_cell.length_c   1.000
_cell.angle_alpha   90.00
_cell.angle_beta   90.00
_cell.angle_gamma   90.00
#
_symmetry.space_group_name_H-M   'P 1'
#
loop_
_entity.id
_entity.type
_entity.pdbx_description
1 polymer ?
#
loop_
_entity_poly.entity_id
_entity_poly.type
_entity_poly.pdbx_seq_one_letter_code
_entity_poly.pdbx_strand_id
1 'polypeptide(L)'
;FTSIPKALKKINSQYRTAHFGKWGMGSNPSVLGYDVSDGPTKNKDGNFINNKTQWIHTAKEDPKNIFSLTDRAIEFVKSSTAKAKPFYLQISHYAVHADIESKEKSYNRLKDKTKGAQQKDAGYAAMTFDLDEGLGILLKKIKELGIEDNTYIIYMSDNGSVPNIPGAKKYAKSYNYPLSRGKWDAL
;
A
#
# COMPACT_ATOMS: atom_id res chain seq x y z
N PHE A 1 5.47 19.24 -15.41
CA PHE A 1 4.26 18.41 -15.39
C PHE A 1 3.29 18.90 -14.32
N THR A 2 1.98 18.85 -14.60
CA THR A 2 0.95 19.14 -13.60
C THR A 2 0.62 17.85 -12.85
N SER A 3 0.80 17.85 -11.54
CA SER A 3 0.43 16.72 -10.69
C SER A 3 -1.09 16.62 -10.51
N ILE A 4 -1.61 15.44 -10.12
CA ILE A 4 -3.03 15.25 -9.83
C ILE A 4 -3.55 16.27 -8.80
N PRO A 5 -2.90 16.49 -7.63
CA PRO A 5 -3.34 17.50 -6.68
C PRO A 5 -3.45 18.89 -7.28
N LYS A 6 -2.45 19.32 -8.06
CA LYS A 6 -2.47 20.64 -8.72
C LYS A 6 -3.56 20.74 -9.79
N ALA A 7 -3.81 19.68 -10.53
CA ALA A 7 -4.87 19.64 -11.53
C ALA A 7 -6.26 19.77 -10.89
N LEU A 8 -6.50 18.99 -9.83
CA LEU A 8 -7.77 19.05 -9.09
C LEU A 8 -8.02 20.42 -8.47
N LYS A 9 -7.01 21.03 -7.86
CA LYS A 9 -7.12 22.39 -7.29
C LYS A 9 -7.33 23.49 -8.33
N LYS A 10 -6.91 23.28 -9.58
CA LYS A 10 -7.25 24.20 -10.69
C LYS A 10 -8.72 24.13 -11.07
N ILE A 11 -9.32 22.93 -10.99
CA ILE A 11 -10.74 22.72 -11.29
C ILE A 11 -11.61 23.22 -10.12
N ASN A 12 -11.22 22.89 -8.90
CA ASN A 12 -11.90 23.32 -7.70
C ASN A 12 -10.88 23.52 -6.56
N SER A 13 -10.62 24.78 -6.19
CA SER A 13 -9.67 25.16 -5.15
C SER A 13 -10.01 24.62 -3.74
N GLN A 14 -11.24 24.11 -3.55
CA GLN A 14 -11.69 23.53 -2.28
C GLN A 14 -11.12 22.12 -2.04
N TYR A 15 -10.53 21.46 -3.05
CA TYR A 15 -9.93 20.15 -2.86
C TYR A 15 -8.89 20.14 -1.77
N ARG A 16 -9.06 19.22 -0.83
CA ARG A 16 -8.02 18.86 0.14
C ARG A 16 -7.26 17.63 -0.41
N THR A 17 -5.95 17.63 -0.25
CA THR A 17 -5.11 16.61 -0.87
C THR A 17 -4.13 16.01 0.13
N ALA A 18 -4.02 14.69 0.18
CA ALA A 18 -3.09 14.02 1.07
C ALA A 18 -2.34 12.88 0.36
N HIS A 19 -1.10 12.65 0.82
CA HIS A 19 -0.29 11.49 0.47
C HIS A 19 0.28 10.85 1.74
N PHE A 20 0.02 9.58 1.94
CA PHE A 20 0.59 8.80 3.04
C PHE A 20 1.36 7.58 2.53
N GLY A 21 2.42 7.22 3.25
CA GLY A 21 3.26 6.08 2.94
C GLY A 21 4.47 6.43 2.08
N LYS A 22 4.89 5.48 1.25
CA LYS A 22 6.12 5.60 0.46
C LYS A 22 6.00 6.65 -0.63
N TRP A 23 6.82 7.67 -0.55
CA TRP A 23 6.93 8.68 -1.61
C TRP A 23 7.90 8.28 -2.72
N GLY A 24 9.13 7.90 -2.36
CA GLY A 24 10.12 7.39 -3.30
C GLY A 24 10.75 8.42 -4.24
N MET A 25 10.27 9.66 -4.24
CA MET A 25 10.81 10.77 -5.04
C MET A 25 11.70 11.68 -4.20
N GLY A 26 12.56 12.46 -4.84
CA GLY A 26 13.53 13.31 -4.14
C GLY A 26 12.92 14.57 -3.51
N SER A 27 11.81 15.09 -4.05
CA SER A 27 11.15 16.30 -3.57
C SER A 27 10.11 16.00 -2.50
N ASN A 28 9.78 16.98 -1.66
CA ASN A 28 8.67 16.86 -0.72
C ASN A 28 7.32 16.82 -1.48
N PRO A 29 6.33 15.99 -1.08
CA PRO A 29 5.01 15.93 -1.71
C PRO A 29 4.30 17.30 -1.79
N SER A 30 4.53 18.20 -0.84
CA SER A 30 3.95 19.56 -0.85
C SER A 30 4.28 20.35 -2.11
N VAL A 31 5.48 20.15 -2.70
CA VAL A 31 5.89 20.77 -3.97
C VAL A 31 4.95 20.36 -5.13
N LEU A 32 4.36 19.15 -5.05
CA LEU A 32 3.40 18.65 -6.01
C LEU A 32 1.94 18.96 -5.62
N GLY A 33 1.72 19.78 -4.60
CA GLY A 33 0.40 20.30 -4.25
C GLY A 33 -0.38 19.49 -3.22
N TYR A 34 0.25 18.51 -2.53
CA TYR A 34 -0.35 17.86 -1.39
C TYR A 34 -0.38 18.79 -0.16
N ASP A 35 -1.53 18.89 0.51
CA ASP A 35 -1.70 19.69 1.71
C ASP A 35 -1.18 18.99 2.95
N VAL A 36 -1.32 17.66 2.98
CA VAL A 36 -0.89 16.80 4.08
C VAL A 36 -0.07 15.65 3.50
N SER A 37 1.04 15.30 4.15
CA SER A 37 1.84 14.14 3.72
C SER A 37 2.79 13.66 4.81
N ASP A 38 3.29 12.44 4.63
CA ASP A 38 4.37 11.87 5.45
C ASP A 38 5.77 12.42 5.04
N GLY A 39 5.83 13.32 4.06
CA GLY A 39 7.08 13.88 3.56
C GLY A 39 7.81 12.97 2.58
N PRO A 40 9.13 13.18 2.37
CA PRO A 40 9.93 12.48 1.37
C PRO A 40 10.37 11.08 1.83
N THR A 41 9.41 10.24 2.20
CA THR A 41 9.62 8.88 2.68
C THR A 41 10.20 7.94 1.62
N LYS A 42 10.89 6.91 2.06
CA LYS A 42 11.56 5.86 1.25
C LYS A 42 11.23 4.47 1.77
N ASN A 43 11.78 3.43 1.16
CA ASN A 43 11.57 2.04 1.60
C ASN A 43 11.92 1.80 3.08
N LYS A 44 12.97 2.44 3.60
CA LYS A 44 13.41 2.30 4.99
C LYS A 44 12.35 2.74 6.00
N ASP A 45 11.50 3.69 5.63
CA ASP A 45 10.42 4.19 6.50
C ASP A 45 9.27 3.18 6.62
N GLY A 46 9.29 2.12 5.80
CA GLY A 46 8.45 0.92 5.89
C GLY A 46 9.23 -0.33 6.31
N ASN A 47 10.21 -0.17 7.20
CA ASN A 47 11.00 -1.24 7.79
C ASN A 47 11.88 -2.06 6.80
N PHE A 48 12.23 -1.48 5.65
CA PHE A 48 13.11 -2.17 4.72
C PHE A 48 14.57 -2.05 5.13
N ILE A 49 15.19 -3.16 5.50
CA ILE A 49 16.59 -3.23 5.97
C ILE A 49 17.56 -3.64 4.85
N ASN A 50 17.05 -4.33 3.81
CA ASN A 50 17.85 -4.81 2.67
C ASN A 50 19.00 -5.74 3.08
N ASN A 51 18.73 -6.72 3.88
CA ASN A 51 19.71 -7.71 4.32
C ASN A 51 19.32 -9.13 3.87
N LYS A 52 20.16 -10.12 4.22
CA LYS A 52 19.94 -11.54 3.86
C LYS A 52 18.68 -12.14 4.48
N THR A 53 18.12 -11.53 5.55
CA THR A 53 16.94 -12.00 6.26
C THR A 53 15.64 -11.40 5.74
N GLN A 54 15.69 -10.54 4.75
CA GLN A 54 14.51 -9.82 4.21
C GLN A 54 13.33 -10.72 3.78
N TRP A 55 13.61 -12.00 3.52
CA TRP A 55 12.61 -12.99 3.13
C TRP A 55 12.16 -13.89 4.30
N ILE A 56 12.71 -13.69 5.49
CA ILE A 56 12.29 -14.41 6.69
C ILE A 56 11.15 -13.62 7.33
N HIS A 57 10.04 -14.32 7.55
CA HIS A 57 8.88 -13.70 8.20
C HIS A 57 9.23 -13.18 9.60
N THR A 58 8.80 -11.98 9.90
CA THR A 58 8.90 -11.36 11.22
C THR A 58 7.51 -10.87 11.65
N ALA A 59 7.10 -11.23 12.86
CA ALA A 59 5.85 -10.75 13.44
C ALA A 59 5.97 -9.29 13.90
N LYS A 60 4.97 -8.48 13.60
CA LYS A 60 4.86 -7.07 13.99
C LYS A 60 3.41 -6.74 14.34
N GLU A 61 3.20 -5.80 15.25
CA GLU A 61 1.87 -5.28 15.57
C GLU A 61 1.31 -4.41 14.43
N ASP A 62 2.16 -3.59 13.84
CA ASP A 62 1.83 -2.79 12.65
C ASP A 62 2.83 -3.10 11.52
N PRO A 63 2.64 -4.23 10.80
CA PRO A 63 3.54 -4.63 9.74
C PRO A 63 3.52 -3.62 8.61
N LYS A 64 4.70 -3.20 8.16
CA LYS A 64 4.83 -2.23 7.06
C LYS A 64 4.02 -0.94 7.27
N ASN A 65 3.74 -0.57 8.51
CA ASN A 65 2.90 0.59 8.86
C ASN A 65 1.50 0.55 8.22
N ILE A 66 0.97 -0.64 7.92
CA ILE A 66 -0.31 -0.79 7.21
C ILE A 66 -1.44 -0.12 7.99
N PHE A 67 -1.53 -0.40 9.29
CA PHE A 67 -2.66 0.05 10.11
C PHE A 67 -2.52 1.52 10.49
N SER A 68 -1.33 1.98 10.83
CA SER A 68 -1.08 3.41 11.08
C SER A 68 -1.28 4.29 9.84
N LEU A 69 -0.96 3.78 8.64
CA LEU A 69 -1.31 4.46 7.38
C LEU A 69 -2.82 4.52 7.19
N THR A 70 -3.52 3.42 7.47
CA THR A 70 -4.99 3.35 7.41
C THR A 70 -5.63 4.34 8.37
N ASP A 71 -5.15 4.44 9.61
CA ASP A 71 -5.68 5.38 10.61
C ASP A 71 -5.51 6.85 10.18
N ARG A 72 -4.33 7.22 9.67
CA ARG A 72 -4.11 8.57 9.13
C ARG A 72 -4.99 8.89 7.93
N ALA A 73 -5.19 7.90 7.04
CA ALA A 73 -6.10 8.02 5.91
C ALA A 73 -7.54 8.27 6.37
N ILE A 74 -8.00 7.50 7.35
CA ILE A 74 -9.33 7.65 7.96
C ILE A 74 -9.50 9.04 8.57
N GLU A 75 -8.54 9.52 9.35
CA GLU A 75 -8.63 10.84 9.97
C GLU A 75 -8.65 11.96 8.91
N PHE A 76 -7.89 11.83 7.84
CA PHE A 76 -7.94 12.78 6.73
C PHE A 76 -9.31 12.79 6.04
N VAL A 77 -9.89 11.62 5.75
CA VAL A 77 -11.22 11.49 5.14
C VAL A 77 -12.28 12.07 6.07
N LYS A 78 -12.31 11.67 7.34
CA LYS A 78 -13.25 12.22 8.36
C LYS A 78 -13.18 13.74 8.42
N SER A 79 -11.97 14.29 8.53
CA SER A 79 -11.80 15.75 8.64
C SER A 79 -12.16 16.50 7.34
N SER A 80 -12.07 15.85 6.19
CA SER A 80 -12.49 16.43 4.91
C SER A 80 -14.00 16.42 4.77
N THR A 81 -14.63 15.30 5.10
CA THR A 81 -16.09 15.11 5.09
C THR A 81 -16.78 16.07 6.08
N ALA A 82 -16.27 16.18 7.31
CA ALA A 82 -16.81 17.10 8.32
C ALA A 82 -16.75 18.58 7.89
N LYS A 83 -15.84 18.93 6.99
CA LYS A 83 -15.70 20.30 6.42
C LYS A 83 -16.44 20.45 5.09
N ALA A 84 -17.20 19.44 4.65
CA ALA A 84 -17.84 19.40 3.35
C ALA A 84 -16.87 19.74 2.18
N LYS A 85 -15.61 19.29 2.26
CA LYS A 85 -14.59 19.53 1.24
C LYS A 85 -14.38 18.30 0.38
N PRO A 86 -14.31 18.45 -0.95
CA PRO A 86 -13.84 17.35 -1.81
C PRO A 86 -12.39 17.03 -1.46
N PHE A 87 -12.01 15.77 -1.62
CA PHE A 87 -10.65 15.36 -1.29
C PHE A 87 -10.05 14.43 -2.35
N TYR A 88 -8.72 14.42 -2.38
CA TYR A 88 -7.89 13.44 -3.06
C TYR A 88 -6.92 12.84 -2.04
N LEU A 89 -7.02 11.55 -1.83
CA LEU A 89 -6.15 10.80 -0.94
C LEU A 89 -5.37 9.76 -1.76
N GLN A 90 -4.06 9.79 -1.66
CA GLN A 90 -3.19 8.75 -2.19
C GLN A 90 -2.50 8.04 -1.01
N ILE A 91 -2.61 6.72 -0.99
CA ILE A 91 -1.90 5.87 -0.03
C ILE A 91 -0.94 4.99 -0.83
N SER A 92 0.35 5.18 -0.61
CA SER A 92 1.40 4.37 -1.24
C SER A 92 1.96 3.43 -0.19
N HIS A 93 1.34 2.25 -0.04
CA HIS A 93 1.73 1.28 0.97
C HIS A 93 3.18 0.80 0.80
N TYR A 94 3.86 0.55 1.92
CA TYR A 94 5.15 -0.14 1.93
C TYR A 94 5.00 -1.64 1.68
N ALA A 95 3.88 -2.22 2.11
CA ALA A 95 3.49 -3.59 1.75
C ALA A 95 3.17 -3.64 0.23
N VAL A 96 3.53 -4.67 -0.45
CA VAL A 96 4.15 -5.91 0.03
C VAL A 96 5.65 -5.98 -0.31
N HIS A 97 6.38 -4.87 -0.19
CA HIS A 97 7.83 -4.86 -0.37
C HIS A 97 8.52 -5.60 0.80
N ALA A 98 9.67 -6.22 0.55
CA ALA A 98 10.49 -6.80 1.63
C ALA A 98 10.88 -5.67 2.65
N ASP A 99 11.16 -5.94 3.90
CA ASP A 99 11.25 -7.25 4.55
C ASP A 99 9.83 -7.82 4.77
N ILE A 100 9.74 -9.15 4.89
CA ILE A 100 8.44 -9.83 5.06
C ILE A 100 7.97 -9.69 6.50
N GLU A 101 6.92 -8.92 6.71
CA GLU A 101 6.31 -8.68 8.02
C GLU A 101 4.81 -8.94 7.96
N SER A 102 4.26 -9.51 9.03
CA SER A 102 2.81 -9.59 9.22
C SER A 102 2.47 -9.65 10.71
N LYS A 103 1.19 -9.49 11.04
CA LYS A 103 0.72 -9.85 12.38
C LYS A 103 0.93 -11.34 12.61
N GLU A 104 1.28 -11.71 13.85
CA GLU A 104 1.44 -13.10 14.25
C GLU A 104 0.17 -13.93 13.94
N LYS A 105 -0.98 -13.37 14.27
CA LYS A 105 -2.29 -14.02 14.02
C LYS A 105 -2.50 -14.28 12.52
N SER A 106 -2.10 -13.38 11.64
CA SER A 106 -2.25 -13.52 10.18
C SER A 106 -1.31 -14.60 9.65
N TYR A 107 -0.08 -14.63 10.13
CA TYR A 107 0.86 -15.69 9.79
C TYR A 107 0.37 -17.06 10.27
N ASN A 108 -0.05 -17.19 11.52
CA ASN A 108 -0.57 -18.44 12.08
C ASN A 108 -1.81 -18.95 11.34
N ARG A 109 -2.66 -18.06 10.82
CA ARG A 109 -3.81 -18.42 9.98
C ARG A 109 -3.41 -19.06 8.64
N LEU A 110 -2.24 -18.73 8.11
CA LEU A 110 -1.86 -19.05 6.73
C LEU A 110 -0.71 -20.06 6.62
N LYS A 111 0.14 -20.19 7.65
CA LYS A 111 1.37 -21.00 7.59
C LYS A 111 1.14 -22.47 7.27
N ASP A 112 0.03 -23.04 7.74
CA ASP A 112 -0.30 -24.46 7.61
C ASP A 112 -1.30 -24.73 6.46
N LYS A 113 -1.70 -23.69 5.72
CA LYS A 113 -2.56 -23.88 4.54
C LYS A 113 -1.82 -24.59 3.42
N THR A 114 -2.55 -25.38 2.65
CA THR A 114 -2.04 -25.99 1.42
C THR A 114 -1.47 -24.90 0.51
N LYS A 115 -0.20 -25.05 0.15
CA LYS A 115 0.50 -24.11 -0.71
C LYS A 115 -0.04 -24.16 -2.13
N GLY A 116 -0.20 -23.00 -2.74
CA GLY A 116 -0.56 -22.90 -4.15
C GLY A 116 0.55 -23.45 -5.06
N ALA A 117 0.20 -23.76 -6.29
CA ALA A 117 1.17 -24.25 -7.29
C ALA A 117 2.31 -23.24 -7.53
N GLN A 118 2.00 -21.95 -7.46
CA GLN A 118 2.93 -20.86 -7.79
C GLN A 118 3.33 -20.03 -6.57
N GLN A 119 2.41 -19.75 -5.66
CA GLN A 119 2.64 -18.93 -4.46
C GLN A 119 2.78 -19.85 -3.25
N LYS A 120 3.94 -19.85 -2.61
CA LYS A 120 4.29 -20.82 -1.56
C LYS A 120 4.74 -20.18 -0.26
N ASP A 121 4.98 -18.86 -0.25
CA ASP A 121 5.47 -18.16 0.92
C ASP A 121 4.32 -17.71 1.83
N ALA A 122 4.25 -18.29 3.02
CA ALA A 122 3.19 -17.98 3.98
C ALA A 122 3.34 -16.58 4.60
N GLY A 123 4.58 -16.10 4.76
CA GLY A 123 4.85 -14.76 5.27
C GLY A 123 4.39 -13.67 4.30
N TYR A 124 4.70 -13.86 3.02
CA TYR A 124 4.21 -12.95 1.97
C TYR A 124 2.68 -12.95 1.88
N ALA A 125 2.05 -14.13 1.98
CA ALA A 125 0.60 -14.25 1.99
C ALA A 125 -0.01 -13.55 3.22
N ALA A 126 0.61 -13.68 4.39
CA ALA A 126 0.17 -13.04 5.62
C ALA A 126 0.30 -11.51 5.56
N MET A 127 1.39 -10.99 5.00
CA MET A 127 1.57 -9.55 4.76
C MET A 127 0.52 -9.00 3.79
N THR A 128 0.21 -9.75 2.73
CA THR A 128 -0.85 -9.38 1.78
C THR A 128 -2.23 -9.40 2.45
N PHE A 129 -2.47 -10.37 3.34
CA PHE A 129 -3.71 -10.45 4.12
C PHE A 129 -3.87 -9.23 5.05
N ASP A 130 -2.80 -8.81 5.73
CA ASP A 130 -2.83 -7.61 6.58
C ASP A 130 -3.09 -6.34 5.77
N LEU A 131 -2.54 -6.24 4.56
CA LEU A 131 -2.82 -5.12 3.64
C LEU A 131 -4.30 -5.09 3.25
N ASP A 132 -4.88 -6.23 2.92
CA ASP A 132 -6.31 -6.37 2.61
C ASP A 132 -7.18 -6.01 3.82
N GLU A 133 -6.78 -6.44 5.04
CA GLU A 133 -7.46 -6.05 6.29
C GLU A 133 -7.45 -4.52 6.50
N GLY A 134 -6.28 -3.88 6.32
CA GLY A 134 -6.16 -2.42 6.43
C GLY A 134 -7.02 -1.68 5.42
N LEU A 135 -7.04 -2.14 4.18
CA LEU A 135 -7.90 -1.58 3.14
C LEU A 135 -9.38 -1.77 3.48
N GLY A 136 -9.77 -2.95 3.95
CA GLY A 136 -11.13 -3.25 4.39
C GLY A 136 -11.62 -2.30 5.50
N ILE A 137 -10.76 -1.94 6.45
CA ILE A 137 -11.05 -0.98 7.52
C ILE A 137 -11.34 0.41 6.93
N LEU A 138 -10.53 0.87 5.96
CA LEU A 138 -10.74 2.16 5.29
C LEU A 138 -12.06 2.16 4.50
N LEU A 139 -12.34 1.12 3.71
CA LEU A 139 -13.57 1.00 2.92
C LEU A 139 -14.81 1.01 3.82
N LYS A 140 -14.76 0.27 4.93
CA LYS A 140 -15.82 0.28 5.93
C LYS A 140 -16.05 1.70 6.47
N LYS A 141 -14.98 2.45 6.74
CA LYS A 141 -15.11 3.83 7.23
C LYS A 141 -15.73 4.77 6.20
N ILE A 142 -15.39 4.66 4.92
CA ILE A 142 -15.99 5.41 3.81
C ILE A 142 -17.51 5.17 3.78
N LYS A 143 -17.92 3.91 3.94
CA LYS A 143 -19.33 3.53 4.02
C LYS A 143 -20.02 4.11 5.25
N GLU A 144 -19.41 3.99 6.44
CA GLU A 144 -19.95 4.56 7.70
C GLU A 144 -20.13 6.09 7.64
N LEU A 145 -19.33 6.78 6.83
CA LEU A 145 -19.45 8.22 6.60
C LEU A 145 -20.51 8.57 5.54
N GLY A 146 -21.12 7.58 4.89
CA GLY A 146 -22.14 7.78 3.86
C GLY A 146 -21.64 8.48 2.60
N ILE A 147 -20.37 8.28 2.24
CA ILE A 147 -19.74 8.93 1.08
C ILE A 147 -19.35 7.96 -0.04
N GLU A 148 -19.71 6.69 0.08
CA GLU A 148 -19.35 5.64 -0.88
C GLU A 148 -19.86 5.94 -2.29
N ASP A 149 -21.09 6.43 -2.44
CA ASP A 149 -21.70 6.72 -3.74
C ASP A 149 -21.09 7.97 -4.43
N ASN A 150 -20.29 8.74 -3.70
CA ASN A 150 -19.61 9.94 -4.19
C ASN A 150 -18.07 9.86 -4.07
N THR A 151 -17.54 8.64 -4.02
CA THR A 151 -16.09 8.41 -3.87
C THR A 151 -15.61 7.38 -4.89
N TYR A 152 -14.70 7.80 -5.77
CA TYR A 152 -13.96 6.86 -6.61
C TYR A 152 -12.80 6.24 -5.83
N ILE A 153 -12.73 4.92 -5.84
CA ILE A 153 -11.66 4.15 -5.22
C ILE A 153 -10.89 3.43 -6.32
N ILE A 154 -9.59 3.72 -6.40
CA ILE A 154 -8.70 3.10 -7.39
C ILE A 154 -7.64 2.31 -6.62
N TYR A 155 -7.63 1.00 -6.79
CA TYR A 155 -6.61 0.10 -6.25
C TYR A 155 -5.74 -0.43 -7.38
N MET A 156 -4.42 -0.28 -7.24
CA MET A 156 -3.48 -0.74 -8.25
C MET A 156 -2.13 -1.07 -7.63
N SER A 157 -1.38 -1.95 -8.26
CA SER A 157 0.04 -2.18 -7.97
C SER A 157 0.91 -1.29 -8.85
N ASP A 158 2.02 -0.79 -8.31
CA ASP A 158 3.00 0.00 -9.05
C ASP A 158 3.84 -0.86 -10.01
N ASN A 159 4.01 -2.14 -9.68
CA ASN A 159 4.70 -3.15 -10.49
C ASN A 159 4.28 -4.56 -10.09
N GLY A 160 4.69 -5.54 -10.85
CA GLY A 160 4.53 -6.94 -10.50
C GLY A 160 5.47 -7.40 -9.38
N SER A 161 5.21 -8.57 -8.85
CA SER A 161 6.02 -9.20 -7.80
C SER A 161 7.46 -9.45 -8.27
N VAL A 162 8.37 -9.51 -7.31
CA VAL A 162 9.78 -9.83 -7.57
C VAL A 162 9.96 -11.33 -7.85
N PRO A 163 10.89 -11.73 -8.73
CA PRO A 163 11.08 -13.14 -9.13
C PRO A 163 11.80 -13.99 -8.08
N ASN A 164 12.32 -13.41 -7.01
CA ASN A 164 13.15 -14.09 -6.02
C ASN A 164 12.47 -14.30 -4.65
N ILE A 165 11.14 -14.22 -4.59
CA ILE A 165 10.41 -14.63 -3.38
C ILE A 165 10.69 -16.12 -3.10
N PRO A 166 11.04 -16.51 -1.85
CA PRO A 166 11.31 -17.90 -1.50
C PRO A 166 10.17 -18.85 -1.88
N GLY A 167 10.52 -19.99 -2.43
CA GLY A 167 9.55 -20.98 -2.91
C GLY A 167 8.98 -20.72 -4.30
N ALA A 168 9.32 -19.58 -4.90
CA ALA A 168 8.99 -19.27 -6.28
C ALA A 168 10.07 -19.81 -7.22
N LYS A 169 9.69 -20.32 -8.40
CA LYS A 169 10.69 -20.75 -9.40
C LYS A 169 11.27 -19.54 -10.11
N LYS A 170 12.61 -19.43 -10.11
CA LYS A 170 13.37 -18.28 -10.63
C LYS A 170 13.02 -17.83 -12.07
N TYR A 171 12.38 -18.69 -12.85
CA TYR A 171 11.99 -18.44 -14.25
C TYR A 171 10.57 -18.93 -14.57
N ALA A 172 9.74 -19.22 -13.55
CA ALA A 172 8.35 -19.48 -13.83
C ALA A 172 7.76 -18.20 -14.45
N LYS A 173 7.13 -18.34 -15.61
CA LYS A 173 6.56 -17.21 -16.40
C LYS A 173 5.58 -16.34 -15.64
N SER A 174 5.36 -16.60 -14.34
CA SER A 174 4.37 -15.83 -13.63
C SER A 174 4.27 -16.10 -12.14
N TYR A 175 5.05 -15.39 -11.36
CA TYR A 175 4.56 -15.03 -10.03
C TYR A 175 3.29 -14.17 -10.11
N ASN A 176 3.04 -13.59 -11.25
CA ASN A 176 1.93 -12.70 -11.55
C ASN A 176 0.93 -13.32 -12.54
N TYR A 177 0.93 -14.66 -12.71
CA TYR A 177 -0.04 -15.31 -13.59
C TYR A 177 -1.49 -14.89 -13.23
N PRO A 178 -2.36 -14.55 -14.18
CA PRO A 178 -2.17 -14.70 -15.66
C PRO A 178 -1.36 -13.58 -16.33
N LEU A 179 -0.90 -12.56 -15.60
CA LEU A 179 -0.05 -11.52 -16.15
C LEU A 179 1.35 -12.06 -16.47
N SER A 180 1.99 -11.50 -17.47
CA SER A 180 3.37 -11.83 -17.84
C SER A 180 4.36 -10.98 -17.07
N ARG A 181 5.48 -11.59 -16.63
CA ARG A 181 6.62 -10.91 -16.03
C ARG A 181 6.35 -10.29 -14.66
N GLY A 182 7.34 -9.64 -14.08
CA GLY A 182 7.30 -9.03 -12.76
C GLY A 182 8.21 -7.80 -12.65
N LYS A 183 8.51 -7.41 -11.44
CA LYS A 183 9.45 -6.32 -11.16
C LYS A 183 10.79 -6.60 -11.81
N TRP A 184 11.42 -5.59 -12.40
CA TRP A 184 12.68 -5.58 -13.19
C TRP A 184 12.60 -6.18 -14.60
N ASP A 185 11.49 -6.71 -15.01
CA ASP A 185 11.29 -7.07 -16.40
C ASP A 185 10.84 -5.83 -17.17
N ALA A 186 11.76 -5.18 -17.86
CA ALA A 186 11.41 -4.16 -18.83
C ALA A 186 10.77 -4.81 -20.06
N LEU A 187 9.82 -4.12 -20.67
CA LEU A 187 9.24 -4.48 -21.98
C LEU A 187 10.26 -4.24 -23.08
#